data_bb8e758b1da088aa647cc3328adc67c2
#
_entry.id   bb8e758b1da088aa647cc3328adc67c2
#
_cell.length_a   1.000
_cell.length_b   1.000
_cell.length_c   1.000
_cell.angle_alpha   90.00
_cell.angle_beta   90.00
_cell.angle_gamma   90.00
#
_symmetry.space_group_name_H-M   'P 1'
#
loop_
_entity.id
_entity.type
_entity.pdbx_description
1 polymer ?
#
loop_
_entity_poly.entity_id
_entity_poly.type
_entity_poly.pdbx_seq_one_letter_code
_entity_poly.pdbx_strand_id
1 'polypeptide(L)'
;MMNQNARRVIRVVPVITADAYADNDVLFNNTEIPLAVGKSGECSKLVSAMIISKSTQVFDGELFFCQTTQSVGAANSARNISDADFAAAKVLGRLTLDGSADDYTYGGGKIFRFDVNLEGAGATDGDVIAKQRFPILLQAATGTTSVFCFMLLSGTDVTPNMSVGDLELVLGVEY
;
A
#
# COMPACT_ATOMS: atom_id res chain seq x y z
N MET A 1 -20.71 -15.82 -24.67
CA MET A 1 -20.69 -15.48 -23.23
C MET A 1 -19.81 -14.27 -23.05
N MET A 2 -20.35 -13.10 -22.67
CA MET A 2 -19.56 -11.95 -22.30
C MET A 2 -18.84 -12.30 -20.99
N ASN A 3 -17.53 -12.42 -21.03
CA ASN A 3 -16.72 -12.51 -19.84
C ASN A 3 -16.76 -11.13 -19.17
N GLN A 4 -17.73 -10.93 -18.29
CA GLN A 4 -17.76 -9.72 -17.46
C GLN A 4 -16.65 -9.92 -16.42
N ASN A 5 -15.54 -9.21 -16.57
CA ASN A 5 -14.53 -9.12 -15.55
C ASN A 5 -15.20 -8.60 -14.28
N ALA A 6 -15.32 -9.46 -13.28
CA ALA A 6 -15.90 -9.08 -12.01
C ALA A 6 -14.95 -8.09 -11.33
N ARG A 7 -15.48 -6.95 -10.91
CA ARG A 7 -14.74 -5.94 -10.16
C ARG A 7 -15.20 -5.92 -8.72
N ARG A 8 -14.27 -5.69 -7.82
CA ARG A 8 -14.55 -5.61 -6.39
C ARG A 8 -13.78 -4.46 -5.75
N VAL A 9 -14.40 -3.84 -4.75
CA VAL A 9 -13.73 -2.94 -3.83
C VAL A 9 -13.49 -3.68 -2.53
N ILE A 10 -12.23 -3.74 -2.10
CA ILE A 10 -11.81 -4.34 -0.84
C ILE A 10 -11.37 -3.23 0.08
N ARG A 11 -11.86 -3.24 1.32
CA ARG A 11 -11.51 -2.28 2.36
C ARG A 11 -10.79 -3.01 3.48
N VAL A 12 -9.67 -2.47 3.90
CA VAL A 12 -8.82 -3.06 4.94
C VAL A 12 -8.37 -1.96 5.89
N VAL A 13 -8.48 -2.20 7.18
CA VAL A 13 -7.98 -1.31 8.22
C VAL A 13 -6.67 -1.90 8.76
N PRO A 14 -5.51 -1.34 8.40
CA PRO A 14 -4.24 -1.82 8.91
C PRO A 14 -4.08 -1.48 10.39
N VAL A 15 -3.27 -2.28 11.08
CA VAL A 15 -2.92 -2.01 12.48
C VAL A 15 -1.75 -1.03 12.52
N ILE A 16 -1.99 0.15 13.05
CA ILE A 16 -1.00 1.20 13.29
C ILE A 16 -0.93 1.53 14.79
N THR A 17 0.15 2.16 15.22
CA THR A 17 0.30 2.63 16.60
C THR A 17 -0.10 4.10 16.74
N ALA A 18 -0.45 4.51 17.95
CA ALA A 18 -0.81 5.89 18.27
C ALA A 18 0.44 6.65 18.73
N ASP A 19 1.34 6.97 17.79
CA ASP A 19 2.59 7.69 18.07
C ASP A 19 3.07 8.46 16.83
N ALA A 20 4.09 9.29 17.01
CA ALA A 20 4.81 9.91 15.92
C ALA A 20 5.76 8.88 15.28
N TYR A 21 5.70 8.78 13.97
CA TYR A 21 6.55 7.89 13.18
C TYR A 21 7.77 8.63 12.65
N ALA A 22 8.90 7.94 12.57
CA ALA A 22 10.11 8.46 11.95
C ALA A 22 10.24 8.03 10.47
N ASP A 23 11.17 8.65 9.76
CA ASP A 23 11.54 8.22 8.42
C ASP A 23 12.06 6.76 8.44
N ASN A 24 11.69 5.99 7.42
CA ASN A 24 11.96 4.56 7.27
C ASN A 24 11.28 3.64 8.31
N ASP A 25 10.37 4.16 9.11
CA ASP A 25 9.57 3.32 10.00
C ASP A 25 8.53 2.50 9.23
N VAL A 26 8.18 1.38 9.82
CA VAL A 26 7.05 0.56 9.38
C VAL A 26 5.76 1.28 9.77
N LEU A 27 5.01 1.80 8.79
CA LEU A 27 3.71 2.40 9.07
C LEU A 27 2.72 1.35 9.55
N PHE A 28 2.64 0.23 8.83
CA PHE A 28 1.93 -0.97 9.27
C PHE A 28 2.60 -2.21 8.70
N ASN A 29 2.62 -3.27 9.50
CA ASN A 29 3.15 -4.57 9.13
C ASN A 29 2.14 -5.37 8.30
N ASN A 30 2.44 -6.60 7.96
CA ASN A 30 1.60 -7.45 7.12
C ASN A 30 0.13 -7.38 7.49
N THR A 31 -0.64 -6.88 6.55
CA THR A 31 -2.09 -6.75 6.64
C THR A 31 -2.71 -7.61 5.54
N GLU A 32 -3.63 -8.46 5.90
CA GLU A 32 -4.32 -9.34 4.95
C GLU A 32 -5.30 -8.54 4.09
N ILE A 33 -5.25 -8.78 2.78
CA ILE A 33 -6.23 -8.33 1.80
C ILE A 33 -7.07 -9.55 1.43
N PRO A 34 -8.21 -9.76 2.09
CA PRO A 34 -9.02 -10.95 1.88
C PRO A 34 -9.70 -10.92 0.52
N LEU A 35 -9.88 -12.08 -0.08
CA LEU A 35 -10.54 -12.21 -1.38
C LEU A 35 -9.90 -11.33 -2.46
N ALA A 36 -8.58 -11.18 -2.42
CA ALA A 36 -7.83 -10.45 -3.42
C ALA A 36 -7.84 -11.13 -4.79
N VAL A 37 -8.05 -12.45 -4.82
CA VAL A 37 -8.23 -13.23 -6.04
C VAL A 37 -9.53 -14.02 -6.00
N GLY A 38 -10.06 -14.38 -7.17
CA GLY A 38 -11.35 -15.05 -7.29
C GLY A 38 -11.36 -16.48 -6.74
N LYS A 39 -10.27 -17.21 -6.93
CA LYS A 39 -10.08 -18.58 -6.44
C LYS A 39 -8.67 -18.78 -5.91
N SER A 40 -8.52 -19.78 -5.05
CA SER A 40 -7.25 -20.15 -4.43
C SER A 40 -6.14 -20.34 -5.47
N GLY A 41 -5.02 -19.64 -5.26
CA GLY A 41 -3.85 -19.70 -6.12
C GLY A 41 -3.97 -18.99 -7.47
N GLU A 42 -5.11 -18.39 -7.77
CA GLU A 42 -5.32 -17.61 -9.00
C GLU A 42 -4.73 -16.21 -8.90
N CYS A 43 -4.80 -15.49 -10.01
CA CYS A 43 -4.38 -14.10 -10.14
C CYS A 43 -5.58 -13.17 -10.33
N SER A 44 -5.41 -11.93 -9.94
CA SER A 44 -6.28 -10.81 -10.24
C SER A 44 -5.45 -9.57 -10.57
N LYS A 45 -6.11 -8.47 -10.92
CA LYS A 45 -5.47 -7.18 -11.19
C LYS A 45 -5.90 -6.17 -10.14
N LEU A 46 -4.95 -5.58 -9.42
CA LEU A 46 -5.18 -4.36 -8.68
C LEU A 46 -5.22 -3.21 -9.69
N VAL A 47 -6.35 -2.54 -9.78
CA VAL A 47 -6.60 -1.47 -10.77
C VAL A 47 -6.70 -0.09 -10.14
N SER A 48 -6.86 0.00 -8.83
CA SER A 48 -6.81 1.24 -8.06
C SER A 48 -6.45 0.98 -6.61
N ALA A 49 -5.82 1.95 -5.98
CA ALA A 49 -5.57 1.95 -4.54
C ALA A 49 -5.68 3.37 -4.00
N MET A 50 -6.20 3.52 -2.79
CA MET A 50 -6.18 4.75 -2.02
C MET A 50 -6.07 4.46 -0.54
N ILE A 51 -5.57 5.42 0.21
CA ILE A 51 -5.62 5.44 1.67
C ILE A 51 -6.57 6.55 2.10
N ILE A 52 -7.51 6.21 2.96
CA ILE A 52 -8.33 7.19 3.67
C ILE A 52 -7.73 7.35 5.06
N SER A 53 -7.35 8.56 5.42
CA SER A 53 -6.82 8.92 6.74
C SER A 53 -7.81 9.81 7.47
N LYS A 54 -8.07 9.52 8.74
CA LYS A 54 -8.83 10.40 9.64
C LYS A 54 -7.94 11.50 10.23
N SER A 55 -6.64 11.45 9.98
CA SER A 55 -5.67 12.47 10.36
C SER A 55 -5.44 13.45 9.22
N THR A 56 -5.11 14.70 9.54
CA THR A 56 -4.68 15.72 8.58
C THR A 56 -3.19 15.65 8.26
N GLN A 57 -2.48 14.70 8.87
CA GLN A 57 -1.04 14.52 8.65
C GLN A 57 -0.76 14.07 7.22
N VAL A 58 0.34 14.57 6.67
CA VAL A 58 0.89 14.17 5.37
C VAL A 58 2.02 13.19 5.63
N PHE A 59 2.18 12.20 4.79
CA PHE A 59 3.30 11.28 4.86
C PHE A 59 3.59 10.68 3.48
N ASP A 60 4.85 10.45 3.24
CA ASP A 60 5.33 9.73 2.06
C ASP A 60 5.58 8.28 2.42
N GLY A 61 5.49 7.39 1.45
CA GLY A 61 5.75 5.99 1.73
C GLY A 61 5.63 5.05 0.54
N GLU A 62 5.98 3.81 0.80
CA GLU A 62 5.93 2.71 -0.16
C GLU A 62 5.00 1.61 0.34
N LEU A 63 3.94 1.35 -0.40
CA LEU A 63 2.99 0.26 -0.14
C LEU A 63 3.38 -0.96 -0.98
N PHE A 64 3.73 -2.05 -0.32
CA PHE A 64 4.13 -3.32 -0.94
C PHE A 64 2.98 -4.32 -0.90
N PHE A 65 2.84 -5.10 -1.98
CA PHE A 65 1.92 -6.24 -2.07
C PHE A 65 2.72 -7.53 -2.14
N CYS A 66 2.34 -8.53 -1.34
CA CYS A 66 3.08 -9.77 -1.18
C CYS A 66 2.16 -10.99 -1.27
N GLN A 67 2.68 -12.09 -1.80
CA GLN A 67 1.96 -13.37 -1.86
C GLN A 67 1.88 -14.03 -0.48
N THR A 68 2.92 -13.87 0.34
CA THR A 68 3.04 -14.50 1.66
C THR A 68 3.40 -13.46 2.72
N THR A 69 3.14 -13.79 3.98
CA THR A 69 3.50 -12.93 5.11
C THR A 69 4.96 -13.12 5.51
N GLN A 70 5.66 -11.99 5.71
CA GLN A 70 6.94 -11.92 6.39
C GLN A 70 6.98 -10.64 7.20
N SER A 71 7.36 -10.71 8.47
CA SER A 71 7.41 -9.51 9.30
C SER A 71 8.49 -8.55 8.79
N VAL A 72 8.12 -7.29 8.60
CA VAL A 72 9.04 -6.20 8.22
C VAL A 72 9.47 -5.37 9.42
N GLY A 73 8.97 -5.70 10.61
CA GLY A 73 9.15 -4.97 11.86
C GLY A 73 7.81 -4.66 12.53
N ALA A 74 7.85 -4.16 13.75
CA ALA A 74 6.64 -3.66 14.41
C ALA A 74 6.24 -2.29 13.80
N ALA A 75 4.95 -1.95 13.84
CA ALA A 75 4.51 -0.60 13.50
C ALA A 75 5.24 0.44 14.38
N ASN A 76 5.60 1.57 13.82
CA ASN A 76 6.39 2.62 14.46
C ASN A 76 7.77 2.13 14.95
N SER A 77 8.43 1.33 14.14
CA SER A 77 9.84 0.96 14.35
C SER A 77 10.56 0.90 13.02
N ALA A 78 11.87 1.08 13.05
CA ALA A 78 12.68 0.92 11.86
C ALA A 78 12.45 -0.45 11.22
N ARG A 79 12.37 -0.48 9.89
CA ARG A 79 12.22 -1.74 9.16
C ARG A 79 13.30 -2.73 9.56
N ASN A 80 12.90 -3.97 9.80
CA ASN A 80 13.79 -5.06 10.19
C ASN A 80 13.37 -6.34 9.46
N ILE A 81 13.77 -6.48 8.23
CA ILE A 81 13.54 -7.67 7.41
C ILE A 81 14.86 -8.09 6.76
N SER A 82 15.19 -9.38 6.84
CA SER A 82 16.34 -9.93 6.15
C SER A 82 16.09 -10.08 4.64
N ASP A 83 17.16 -10.14 3.84
CA ASP A 83 17.02 -10.37 2.39
C ASP A 83 16.31 -11.71 2.10
N ALA A 84 16.53 -12.72 2.93
CA ALA A 84 15.89 -14.03 2.81
C ALA A 84 14.38 -13.95 3.07
N ASP A 85 13.97 -13.21 4.11
CA ASP A 85 12.56 -13.01 4.43
C ASP A 85 11.87 -12.14 3.39
N PHE A 86 12.56 -11.10 2.89
CA PHE A 86 12.03 -10.28 1.81
C PHE A 86 11.80 -11.08 0.52
N ALA A 87 12.74 -11.96 0.17
CA ALA A 87 12.57 -12.89 -0.94
C ALA A 87 11.43 -13.88 -0.69
N ALA A 88 11.28 -14.39 0.56
CA ALA A 88 10.22 -15.30 0.95
C ALA A 88 8.83 -14.63 0.96
N ALA A 89 8.74 -13.31 1.13
CA ALA A 89 7.50 -12.55 1.03
C ALA A 89 6.89 -12.63 -0.39
N LYS A 90 7.71 -12.88 -1.41
CA LYS A 90 7.29 -12.93 -2.82
C LYS A 90 6.54 -11.67 -3.20
N VAL A 91 7.26 -10.55 -3.22
CA VAL A 91 6.70 -9.25 -3.55
C VAL A 91 6.10 -9.27 -4.96
N LEU A 92 4.85 -8.88 -5.06
CA LEU A 92 4.07 -8.83 -6.31
C LEU A 92 4.18 -7.46 -6.98
N GLY A 93 4.37 -6.42 -6.18
CA GLY A 93 4.53 -5.07 -6.65
C GLY A 93 4.53 -4.06 -5.51
N ARG A 94 4.80 -2.80 -5.84
CA ARG A 94 4.76 -1.69 -4.88
C ARG A 94 4.12 -0.45 -5.51
N LEU A 95 3.59 0.40 -4.68
CA LEU A 95 3.11 1.74 -5.02
C LEU A 95 3.84 2.75 -4.14
N THR A 96 4.29 3.83 -4.75
CA THR A 96 4.89 4.96 -4.03
C THR A 96 3.83 6.03 -3.83
N LEU A 97 3.75 6.54 -2.62
CA LEU A 97 2.90 7.66 -2.22
C LEU A 97 3.79 8.88 -2.01
N ASP A 98 3.46 9.97 -2.69
CA ASP A 98 3.91 11.32 -2.38
C ASP A 98 2.73 12.02 -1.67
N GLY A 99 2.81 12.09 -0.36
CA GLY A 99 1.68 12.53 0.45
C GLY A 99 1.32 14.00 0.21
N SER A 100 2.25 14.81 -0.26
CA SER A 100 1.99 16.22 -0.55
C SER A 100 1.36 16.44 -1.93
N ALA A 101 1.69 15.57 -2.89
CA ALA A 101 1.18 15.67 -4.26
C ALA A 101 -0.10 14.85 -4.50
N ASP A 102 -0.26 13.75 -3.76
CA ASP A 102 -1.31 12.77 -3.99
C ASP A 102 -2.49 12.91 -2.99
N ASP A 103 -2.54 13.97 -2.18
CA ASP A 103 -3.55 14.14 -1.14
C ASP A 103 -4.74 15.00 -1.56
N TYR A 104 -5.89 14.68 -0.97
CA TYR A 104 -7.07 15.52 -0.95
C TYR A 104 -7.57 15.66 0.49
N THR A 105 -7.61 16.88 1.00
CA THR A 105 -8.08 17.17 2.36
C THR A 105 -9.61 17.28 2.40
N TYR A 106 -10.24 16.57 3.34
CA TYR A 106 -11.67 16.69 3.60
C TYR A 106 -11.91 16.86 5.10
N GLY A 107 -12.46 18.02 5.51
CA GLY A 107 -12.72 18.26 6.93
C GLY A 107 -11.51 18.00 7.82
N GLY A 108 -11.58 16.98 8.67
CA GLY A 108 -10.51 16.56 9.60
C GLY A 108 -9.62 15.42 9.09
N GLY A 109 -9.69 15.06 7.82
CA GLY A 109 -8.93 13.92 7.28
C GLY A 109 -8.42 14.13 5.87
N LYS A 110 -7.73 13.13 5.34
CA LYS A 110 -7.13 13.11 4.01
C LYS A 110 -7.47 11.84 3.23
N ILE A 111 -7.51 11.95 1.91
CA ILE A 111 -7.52 10.82 0.99
C ILE A 111 -6.24 10.91 0.17
N PHE A 112 -5.43 9.88 0.24
CA PHE A 112 -4.24 9.72 -0.58
C PHE A 112 -4.56 8.75 -1.72
N ARG A 113 -4.31 9.17 -2.95
CA ARG A 113 -4.53 8.35 -4.13
C ARG A 113 -3.21 7.91 -4.71
N PHE A 114 -3.06 6.62 -4.90
CA PHE A 114 -1.95 6.07 -5.67
C PHE A 114 -2.31 6.19 -7.16
N ASP A 115 -2.01 7.33 -7.73
CA ASP A 115 -2.29 7.55 -9.14
C ASP A 115 -1.25 6.88 -10.04
N VAL A 116 -1.71 6.49 -11.22
CA VAL A 116 -0.85 6.20 -12.35
C VAL A 116 -0.27 7.54 -12.79
N ASN A 117 0.85 7.94 -12.24
CA ASN A 117 1.41 9.21 -12.63
C ASN A 117 1.75 9.24 -14.12
N LEU A 118 0.93 9.99 -14.82
CA LEU A 118 1.35 10.75 -15.96
C LEU A 118 2.43 11.72 -15.43
N GLU A 119 3.62 11.61 -15.98
CA GLU A 119 4.74 12.46 -15.66
C GLU A 119 4.29 13.92 -15.49
N GLY A 120 4.26 14.39 -14.24
CA GLY A 120 4.09 15.80 -13.96
C GLY A 120 5.30 16.53 -14.53
N ALA A 121 5.09 17.41 -15.46
CA ALA A 121 6.10 18.34 -15.94
C ALA A 121 6.63 19.12 -14.73
N GLY A 122 7.82 18.78 -14.24
CA GLY A 122 8.45 19.49 -13.12
C GLY A 122 9.53 18.74 -12.35
N ALA A 123 9.73 17.46 -12.58
CA ALA A 123 10.84 16.73 -11.97
C ALA A 123 12.16 17.19 -12.63
N THR A 124 12.80 18.19 -12.05
CA THR A 124 14.12 18.69 -12.46
C THR A 124 15.28 17.88 -11.88
N ASP A 125 15.01 16.74 -11.28
CA ASP A 125 16.05 15.85 -10.80
C ASP A 125 15.92 14.49 -11.46
N GLY A 126 17.04 14.01 -12.02
CA GLY A 126 17.15 12.80 -12.83
C GLY A 126 16.80 11.47 -12.16
N ASP A 127 15.97 11.51 -11.14
CA ASP A 127 15.45 10.36 -10.44
C ASP A 127 14.04 10.02 -10.95
N VAL A 128 14.00 9.54 -12.20
CA VAL A 128 12.80 8.87 -12.69
C VAL A 128 12.69 7.54 -11.95
N ILE A 129 12.28 7.60 -10.69
CA ILE A 129 11.75 6.42 -10.03
C ILE A 129 10.52 6.05 -10.85
N ALA A 130 10.62 4.98 -11.61
CA ALA A 130 9.51 4.47 -12.39
C ALA A 130 8.41 4.09 -11.38
N LYS A 131 7.50 5.04 -11.11
CA LYS A 131 6.33 4.78 -10.28
C LYS A 131 5.61 3.59 -10.93
N GLN A 132 5.41 2.54 -10.18
CA GLN A 132 4.79 1.33 -10.70
C GLN A 132 3.39 1.66 -11.19
N ARG A 133 3.12 1.35 -12.45
CA ARG A 133 1.84 1.65 -13.08
C ARG A 133 0.84 0.53 -12.75
N PHE A 134 -0.43 0.89 -12.55
CA PHE A 134 -1.50 -0.09 -12.58
C PHE A 134 -1.64 -0.70 -13.97
N PRO A 135 -2.09 -1.98 -14.08
CA PRO A 135 -2.44 -2.86 -12.97
C PRO A 135 -1.22 -3.57 -12.36
N ILE A 136 -1.26 -3.83 -11.06
CA ILE A 136 -0.40 -4.78 -10.38
C ILE A 136 -1.08 -6.15 -10.43
N LEU A 137 -0.35 -7.19 -10.82
CA LEU A 137 -0.87 -8.56 -10.74
C LEU A 137 -0.77 -9.06 -9.30
N LEU A 138 -1.92 -9.35 -8.71
CA LEU A 138 -2.03 -10.00 -7.41
C LEU A 138 -2.16 -11.50 -7.61
N GLN A 139 -1.32 -12.28 -6.95
CA GLN A 139 -1.35 -13.74 -6.98
C GLN A 139 -1.41 -14.27 -5.55
N ALA A 140 -2.47 -14.99 -5.22
CA ALA A 140 -2.55 -15.66 -3.93
C ALA A 140 -1.71 -16.95 -3.91
N ALA A 141 -1.25 -17.33 -2.73
CA ALA A 141 -0.64 -18.63 -2.52
C ALA A 141 -1.68 -19.75 -2.66
N THR A 142 -1.24 -20.95 -3.00
CA THR A 142 -2.10 -22.14 -3.03
C THR A 142 -2.75 -22.33 -1.65
N GLY A 143 -4.05 -22.57 -1.62
CA GLY A 143 -4.82 -22.76 -0.39
C GLY A 143 -5.50 -21.49 0.13
N THR A 144 -5.25 -20.31 -0.45
CA THR A 144 -5.86 -19.04 -0.03
C THR A 144 -6.34 -18.22 -1.23
N THR A 145 -7.22 -17.25 -0.97
CA THR A 145 -7.63 -16.19 -1.91
C THR A 145 -7.11 -14.83 -1.48
N SER A 146 -6.31 -14.77 -0.41
CA SER A 146 -5.77 -13.54 0.15
C SER A 146 -4.37 -13.26 -0.39
N VAL A 147 -4.03 -11.97 -0.48
CA VAL A 147 -2.66 -11.47 -0.56
C VAL A 147 -2.41 -10.58 0.65
N PHE A 148 -1.19 -10.12 0.84
CA PHE A 148 -0.81 -9.31 1.98
C PHE A 148 -0.19 -8.01 1.52
N CYS A 149 -0.25 -6.99 2.37
CA CYS A 149 0.45 -5.74 2.14
C CYS A 149 1.09 -5.23 3.42
N PHE A 150 2.12 -4.42 3.26
CA PHE A 150 2.73 -3.62 4.32
C PHE A 150 3.15 -2.28 3.75
N MET A 151 3.35 -1.29 4.61
CA MET A 151 3.79 0.04 4.17
C MET A 151 4.96 0.52 5.02
N LEU A 152 5.95 1.07 4.34
CA LEU A 152 7.10 1.74 4.92
C LEU A 152 6.96 3.24 4.65
N LEU A 153 7.29 4.06 5.63
CA LEU A 153 7.43 5.49 5.43
C LEU A 153 8.73 5.78 4.69
N SER A 154 8.72 6.84 3.89
CA SER A 154 9.89 7.35 3.18
C SER A 154 9.83 8.88 3.16
N GLY A 155 11.00 9.52 3.11
CA GLY A 155 11.08 10.97 3.12
C GLY A 155 11.45 11.55 4.47
N THR A 156 12.04 12.73 4.46
CA THR A 156 12.62 13.36 5.64
C THR A 156 11.72 14.41 6.29
N ASP A 157 10.58 14.72 5.68
CA ASP A 157 9.92 15.99 5.94
C ASP A 157 8.80 15.93 6.97
N VAL A 158 8.24 14.78 7.28
CA VAL A 158 7.11 14.71 8.21
C VAL A 158 7.17 13.46 9.09
N THR A 159 7.09 13.70 10.39
CA THR A 159 6.81 12.63 11.37
C THR A 159 5.31 12.58 11.62
N PRO A 160 4.54 11.77 10.86
CA PRO A 160 3.10 11.75 11.04
C PRO A 160 2.75 11.20 12.42
N ASN A 161 1.91 11.93 13.14
CA ASN A 161 1.34 11.48 14.40
C ASN A 161 -0.08 10.99 14.12
N MET A 162 -0.31 9.69 14.29
CA MET A 162 -1.57 9.03 13.97
C MET A 162 -2.17 8.37 15.21
N SER A 163 -3.42 8.01 15.11
CA SER A 163 -4.13 7.21 16.11
C SER A 163 -4.52 5.85 15.56
N VAL A 164 -4.67 4.87 16.44
CA VAL A 164 -5.12 3.54 16.05
C VAL A 164 -6.44 3.62 15.28
N GLY A 165 -6.50 3.01 14.11
CA GLY A 165 -7.69 3.00 13.26
C GLY A 165 -7.89 4.28 12.42
N ASP A 166 -6.87 5.14 12.31
CA ASP A 166 -6.93 6.33 11.47
C ASP A 166 -6.84 6.01 9.97
N LEU A 167 -6.27 4.87 9.60
CA LEU A 167 -6.05 4.51 8.20
C LEU A 167 -7.00 3.41 7.73
N GLU A 168 -7.49 3.58 6.51
CA GLU A 168 -8.23 2.56 5.76
C GLU A 168 -7.66 2.48 4.34
N LEU A 169 -7.26 1.29 3.90
CA LEU A 169 -6.93 0.99 2.51
C LEU A 169 -8.20 0.68 1.73
N VAL A 170 -8.34 1.28 0.56
CA VAL A 170 -9.44 1.01 -0.38
C VAL A 170 -8.84 0.57 -1.70
N LEU A 171 -9.04 -0.68 -2.07
CA LEU A 171 -8.41 -1.36 -3.19
C LEU A 171 -9.46 -1.77 -4.22
N GLY A 172 -9.28 -1.38 -5.48
CA GLY A 172 -10.09 -1.85 -6.59
C GLY A 172 -9.42 -3.03 -7.27
N VAL A 173 -10.11 -4.17 -7.32
CA VAL A 173 -9.59 -5.42 -7.90
C VAL A 173 -10.48 -5.90 -9.02
N GLU A 174 -9.87 -6.40 -10.12
CA GLU A 174 -10.51 -7.01 -11.28
C GLU A 174 -10.06 -8.48 -11.39
N TYR A 175 -11.03 -9.40 -11.42
CA TYR A 175 -10.81 -10.86 -11.50
C TYR A 175 -10.82 -11.36 -12.93
#